data_444b7b786c1991565d37ae50dc146b13
#
_entry.id   444b7b786c1991565d37ae50dc146b13
#
_cell.length_a   1.000
_cell.length_b   1.000
_cell.length_c   1.000
_cell.angle_alpha   90.00
_cell.angle_beta   90.00
_cell.angle_gamma   90.00
#
_symmetry.space_group_name_H-M   'P 1'
#
loop_
_entity.id
_entity.type
_entity.pdbx_description
1 polymer ?
#
loop_
_entity_poly.entity_id
_entity_poly.type
_entity_poly.pdbx_seq_one_letter_code
_entity_poly.pdbx_strand_id
1 'polypeptide(L)'
;MPVVSSTRLFLASLTLLVAGCNPLLPEPPSPPALFDFGPLPTAVEADDAPAVQLQALRAPTWLTGPRIPYRQLHRQPEAVQYYARHSWVAAPTELLRQRLEHQLAATPRGSGAWLLEIDLLTFEQVFESEDRARAEISLRASLHERRGEGRTLRRNVRVVQSVDSEVRGAVSGLPAVADEAINELVAWLKEVTSED
;
A
#
# COMPACT_ATOMS: atom_id res chain seq x y z
N MET A 1 -32.95 -11.62 75.96
CA MET A 1 -33.29 -11.41 74.53
C MET A 1 -32.18 -10.61 73.94
N PRO A 2 -31.32 -11.17 73.03
CA PRO A 2 -30.23 -10.38 72.37
C PRO A 2 -30.77 -9.60 71.22
N VAL A 3 -30.58 -8.29 71.24
CA VAL A 3 -30.80 -7.36 70.11
C VAL A 3 -29.71 -7.66 69.14
N VAL A 4 -30.01 -8.37 68.06
CA VAL A 4 -29.12 -8.60 66.96
C VAL A 4 -29.03 -7.25 66.17
N SER A 5 -27.85 -6.65 66.25
CA SER A 5 -27.56 -5.32 65.81
C SER A 5 -27.81 -5.20 64.28
N SER A 6 -28.81 -4.43 63.90
CA SER A 6 -29.20 -4.09 62.52
C SER A 6 -28.04 -3.52 61.66
N THR A 7 -27.00 -3.04 62.33
CA THR A 7 -25.79 -2.48 61.72
C THR A 7 -24.95 -3.53 60.98
N ARG A 8 -24.95 -4.81 61.40
CA ARG A 8 -24.19 -5.87 60.72
C ARG A 8 -24.86 -6.36 59.45
N LEU A 9 -26.20 -6.28 59.36
CA LEU A 9 -26.93 -6.60 58.14
C LEU A 9 -26.75 -5.53 57.04
N PHE A 10 -26.63 -4.24 57.41
CA PHE A 10 -26.36 -3.16 56.46
C PHE A 10 -24.96 -3.22 55.89
N LEU A 11 -23.94 -3.61 56.66
CA LEU A 11 -22.58 -3.74 56.18
C LEU A 11 -22.42 -4.93 55.22
N ALA A 12 -23.11 -6.05 55.48
CA ALA A 12 -23.08 -7.21 54.58
C ALA A 12 -23.80 -6.96 53.23
N SER A 13 -24.84 -6.11 53.22
CA SER A 13 -25.55 -5.74 51.99
C SER A 13 -24.79 -4.76 51.10
N LEU A 14 -23.96 -3.91 51.74
CA LEU A 14 -23.16 -2.91 50.96
C LEU A 14 -21.94 -3.57 50.30
N THR A 15 -21.37 -4.64 50.88
CA THR A 15 -20.25 -5.36 50.28
C THR A 15 -20.63 -6.21 49.04
N LEU A 16 -21.91 -6.62 48.92
CA LEU A 16 -22.39 -7.39 47.78
C LEU A 16 -22.62 -6.52 46.53
N LEU A 17 -22.81 -5.19 46.69
CA LEU A 17 -23.06 -4.26 45.57
C LEU A 17 -21.78 -3.84 44.83
N VAL A 18 -20.59 -4.06 45.39
CA VAL A 18 -19.30 -3.69 44.77
C VAL A 18 -18.73 -4.81 43.88
N ALA A 19 -19.19 -6.05 44.03
CA ALA A 19 -18.70 -7.20 43.26
C ALA A 19 -19.31 -7.33 41.86
N GLY A 20 -20.27 -6.47 41.49
CA GLY A 20 -21.03 -6.56 40.23
C GLY A 20 -20.48 -5.74 39.06
N CYS A 21 -19.48 -4.91 39.25
CA CYS A 21 -18.86 -4.15 38.17
C CYS A 21 -17.60 -4.83 37.66
N ASN A 22 -17.76 -6.03 37.10
CA ASN A 22 -16.77 -6.50 36.14
C ASN A 22 -17.14 -5.88 34.82
N PRO A 23 -16.46 -4.80 34.34
CA PRO A 23 -16.77 -4.23 33.05
C PRO A 23 -16.45 -5.30 32.02
N LEU A 24 -17.49 -5.86 31.39
CA LEU A 24 -17.37 -6.58 30.13
C LEU A 24 -16.93 -5.55 29.06
N LEU A 25 -15.76 -4.98 29.25
CA LEU A 25 -15.12 -4.21 28.18
C LEU A 25 -14.79 -5.21 27.10
N PRO A 26 -15.28 -5.01 25.86
CA PRO A 26 -14.89 -5.85 24.74
C PRO A 26 -13.36 -5.86 24.68
N GLU A 27 -12.80 -7.04 24.51
CA GLU A 27 -11.35 -7.17 24.29
C GLU A 27 -10.95 -6.25 23.13
N PRO A 28 -9.91 -5.41 23.28
CA PRO A 28 -9.50 -4.52 22.21
C PRO A 28 -9.18 -5.35 20.95
N PRO A 29 -9.60 -4.91 19.78
CA PRO A 29 -9.38 -5.66 18.55
C PRO A 29 -7.87 -5.91 18.38
N SER A 30 -7.51 -7.14 18.00
CA SER A 30 -6.12 -7.49 17.70
C SER A 30 -5.55 -6.54 16.64
N PRO A 31 -4.29 -6.10 16.78
CA PRO A 31 -3.68 -5.22 15.79
C PRO A 31 -3.65 -5.91 14.42
N PRO A 32 -3.71 -5.14 13.32
CA PRO A 32 -3.65 -5.71 11.98
C PRO A 32 -2.30 -6.42 11.73
N ALA A 33 -2.34 -7.49 10.95
CA ALA A 33 -1.13 -8.09 10.41
C ALA A 33 -0.50 -7.13 9.41
N LEU A 34 0.82 -6.92 9.52
CA LEU A 34 1.57 -6.00 8.68
C LEU A 34 2.34 -6.77 7.60
N PHE A 35 2.30 -6.24 6.38
CA PHE A 35 2.95 -6.81 5.20
C PHE A 35 3.77 -5.74 4.50
N ASP A 36 4.84 -6.16 3.83
CA ASP A 36 5.58 -5.33 2.89
C ASP A 36 5.51 -5.96 1.48
N PHE A 37 6.25 -5.41 0.54
CA PHE A 37 6.29 -5.96 -0.82
C PHE A 37 7.30 -7.14 -0.96
N GLY A 38 7.87 -7.61 0.15
CA GLY A 38 8.88 -8.67 0.16
C GLY A 38 10.29 -8.18 -0.23
N PRO A 39 11.22 -9.09 -0.46
CA PRO A 39 12.60 -8.75 -0.82
C PRO A 39 12.67 -7.84 -2.03
N LEU A 40 13.64 -6.93 -2.04
CA LEU A 40 13.89 -6.09 -3.21
C LEU A 40 14.35 -6.97 -4.39
N PRO A 41 13.86 -6.69 -5.62
CA PRO A 41 14.35 -7.37 -6.82
C PRO A 41 15.83 -7.07 -7.04
N THR A 42 16.49 -7.86 -7.91
CA THR A 42 17.87 -7.58 -8.30
C THR A 42 17.94 -6.19 -8.93
N ALA A 43 18.87 -5.35 -8.46
CA ALA A 43 19.08 -4.02 -9.02
C ALA A 43 19.60 -4.12 -10.47
N VAL A 44 19.30 -3.09 -11.26
CA VAL A 44 19.87 -2.89 -12.60
C VAL A 44 21.38 -2.64 -12.45
N GLU A 45 22.20 -3.23 -13.32
CA GLU A 45 23.64 -2.96 -13.36
C GLU A 45 23.90 -1.49 -13.71
N ALA A 46 25.02 -0.94 -13.21
CA ALA A 46 25.33 0.49 -13.34
C ALA A 46 25.39 0.96 -14.79
N ASP A 47 25.95 0.13 -15.68
CA ASP A 47 26.11 0.46 -17.11
C ASP A 47 24.77 0.45 -17.87
N ASP A 48 23.76 -0.20 -17.29
CA ASP A 48 22.42 -0.34 -17.86
C ASP A 48 21.37 0.56 -17.21
N ALA A 49 21.74 1.35 -16.19
CA ALA A 49 20.80 2.19 -15.47
C ALA A 49 20.45 3.45 -16.28
N PRO A 50 19.16 3.79 -16.42
CA PRO A 50 18.76 5.00 -17.11
C PRO A 50 19.22 6.26 -16.33
N ALA A 51 19.72 7.29 -17.01
CA ALA A 51 20.19 8.54 -16.40
C ALA A 51 19.02 9.43 -15.90
N VAL A 52 18.21 8.87 -15.01
CA VAL A 52 16.93 9.42 -14.52
C VAL A 52 16.97 9.60 -13.02
N GLN A 53 16.44 10.72 -12.52
CA GLN A 53 16.24 10.96 -11.10
C GLN A 53 14.74 10.98 -10.77
N LEU A 54 14.30 10.16 -9.82
CA LEU A 54 12.94 10.23 -9.29
C LEU A 54 12.76 11.52 -8.50
N GLN A 55 11.86 12.38 -8.96
CA GLN A 55 11.52 13.65 -8.32
C GLN A 55 10.32 13.53 -7.40
N ALA A 56 9.26 12.87 -7.86
CA ALA A 56 8.02 12.71 -7.11
C ALA A 56 7.33 11.39 -7.42
N LEU A 57 6.69 10.81 -6.40
CA LEU A 57 5.70 9.75 -6.53
C LEU A 57 4.49 10.16 -5.71
N ARG A 58 3.37 10.40 -6.39
CA ARG A 58 2.12 10.90 -5.81
C ARG A 58 1.02 9.86 -5.94
N ALA A 59 0.01 9.95 -5.09
CA ALA A 59 -1.19 9.12 -5.16
C ALA A 59 -2.43 9.91 -4.73
N PRO A 60 -3.64 9.48 -5.12
CA PRO A 60 -4.86 10.02 -4.58
C PRO A 60 -4.97 9.71 -3.08
N THR A 61 -5.72 10.52 -2.35
CA THR A 61 -5.80 10.50 -0.88
C THR A 61 -6.17 9.13 -0.31
N TRP A 62 -6.99 8.35 -1.02
CA TRP A 62 -7.39 7.01 -0.59
C TRP A 62 -6.27 5.96 -0.66
N LEU A 63 -5.13 6.27 -1.32
CA LEU A 63 -3.91 5.44 -1.40
C LEU A 63 -2.74 6.00 -0.56
N THR A 64 -2.93 7.08 0.20
CA THR A 64 -1.84 7.67 1.00
C THR A 64 -1.62 6.99 2.35
N GLY A 65 -2.51 6.09 2.77
CA GLY A 65 -2.38 5.33 4.02
C GLY A 65 -1.90 3.89 3.78
N PRO A 66 -1.55 3.16 4.84
CA PRO A 66 -1.03 1.80 4.74
C PRO A 66 -2.13 0.74 4.55
N ARG A 67 -3.40 1.13 4.44
CA ARG A 67 -4.50 0.18 4.27
C ARG A 67 -4.45 -0.49 2.91
N ILE A 68 -4.80 -1.78 2.86
CA ILE A 68 -4.88 -2.56 1.61
C ILE A 68 -6.28 -2.36 1.02
N PRO A 69 -6.43 -1.66 -0.12
CA PRO A 69 -7.74 -1.42 -0.72
C PRO A 69 -8.21 -2.60 -1.57
N TYR A 70 -9.53 -2.76 -1.61
CA TYR A 70 -10.17 -3.65 -2.55
C TYR A 70 -11.50 -3.09 -3.05
N ARG A 71 -11.99 -3.60 -4.19
CA ARG A 71 -13.24 -3.19 -4.82
C ARG A 71 -14.04 -4.41 -5.27
N GLN A 72 -15.36 -4.40 -5.07
CA GLN A 72 -16.26 -5.48 -5.47
C GLN A 72 -17.18 -5.00 -6.61
N LEU A 73 -16.75 -5.22 -7.86
CA LEU A 73 -17.48 -4.74 -9.05
C LEU A 73 -18.89 -5.33 -9.17
N HIS A 74 -19.06 -6.55 -8.72
CA HIS A 74 -20.34 -7.26 -8.78
C HIS A 74 -21.36 -6.80 -7.72
N ARG A 75 -20.92 -6.02 -6.71
CA ARG A 75 -21.80 -5.53 -5.63
C ARG A 75 -21.95 -4.01 -5.67
N GLN A 76 -20.85 -3.31 -5.57
CA GLN A 76 -20.83 -1.85 -5.51
C GLN A 76 -19.53 -1.33 -6.13
N PRO A 77 -19.48 -1.15 -7.47
CA PRO A 77 -18.26 -0.82 -8.20
C PRO A 77 -17.64 0.54 -7.81
N GLU A 78 -18.43 1.46 -7.29
CA GLU A 78 -17.96 2.79 -6.85
C GLU A 78 -17.30 2.77 -5.47
N ALA A 79 -17.55 1.73 -4.64
CA ALA A 79 -17.06 1.68 -3.28
C ALA A 79 -15.64 1.14 -3.20
N VAL A 80 -14.73 1.94 -2.66
CA VAL A 80 -13.42 1.47 -2.20
C VAL A 80 -13.54 0.97 -0.78
N GLN A 81 -13.15 -0.27 -0.54
CA GLN A 81 -13.14 -0.89 0.77
C GLN A 81 -11.71 -1.22 1.18
N TYR A 82 -11.50 -1.54 2.46
CA TYR A 82 -10.18 -1.86 3.00
C TYR A 82 -10.24 -3.08 3.89
N TYR A 83 -9.19 -3.90 3.86
CA TYR A 83 -9.05 -5.01 4.76
C TYR A 83 -8.86 -4.52 6.21
N ALA A 84 -9.74 -4.96 7.11
CA ALA A 84 -9.77 -4.46 8.49
C ALA A 84 -8.59 -4.95 9.35
N ARG A 85 -8.08 -6.15 9.08
CA ARG A 85 -7.05 -6.82 9.89
C ARG A 85 -5.73 -7.03 9.16
N HIS A 86 -5.53 -6.35 8.04
CA HIS A 86 -4.32 -6.46 7.21
C HIS A 86 -3.95 -5.07 6.71
N SER A 87 -2.68 -4.74 6.80
CA SER A 87 -2.15 -3.44 6.35
C SER A 87 -0.76 -3.61 5.78
N TRP A 88 -0.35 -2.68 4.95
CA TRP A 88 1.05 -2.52 4.61
C TRP A 88 1.83 -1.93 5.80
N VAL A 89 3.14 -2.16 5.85
CA VAL A 89 4.04 -1.53 6.85
C VAL A 89 4.20 -0.02 6.61
N ALA A 90 3.97 0.45 5.38
CA ALA A 90 4.01 1.85 4.97
C ALA A 90 2.97 2.11 3.86
N ALA A 91 2.79 3.36 3.46
CA ALA A 91 1.94 3.69 2.31
C ALA A 91 2.45 3.02 1.01
N PRO A 92 1.58 2.59 0.10
CA PRO A 92 2.00 2.01 -1.19
C PRO A 92 2.99 2.88 -1.96
N THR A 93 2.83 4.20 -1.91
CA THR A 93 3.76 5.15 -2.54
C THR A 93 5.17 5.07 -1.99
N GLU A 94 5.32 4.82 -0.69
CA GLU A 94 6.63 4.68 -0.06
C GLU A 94 7.29 3.34 -0.44
N LEU A 95 6.52 2.25 -0.43
CA LEU A 95 7.01 0.93 -0.82
C LEU A 95 7.40 0.89 -2.30
N LEU A 96 6.60 1.52 -3.18
CA LEU A 96 6.92 1.68 -4.60
C LEU A 96 8.16 2.56 -4.82
N ARG A 97 8.27 3.66 -4.06
CA ARG A 97 9.44 4.55 -4.11
C ARG A 97 10.71 3.79 -3.79
N GLN A 98 10.73 3.03 -2.70
CA GLN A 98 11.88 2.23 -2.29
C GLN A 98 12.32 1.26 -3.39
N ARG A 99 11.39 0.56 -4.03
CA ARG A 99 11.69 -0.38 -5.12
C ARG A 99 12.21 0.33 -6.36
N LEU A 100 11.57 1.42 -6.75
CA LEU A 100 11.97 2.19 -7.93
C LEU A 100 13.34 2.86 -7.71
N GLU A 101 13.57 3.48 -6.55
CA GLU A 101 14.88 4.05 -6.22
C GLU A 101 15.98 2.97 -6.20
N HIS A 102 15.66 1.76 -5.77
CA HIS A 102 16.59 0.63 -5.83
C HIS A 102 16.96 0.27 -7.29
N GLN A 103 15.98 0.25 -8.20
CA GLN A 103 16.22 0.01 -9.63
C GLN A 103 16.96 1.15 -10.33
N LEU A 104 16.82 2.39 -9.84
CA LEU A 104 17.50 3.57 -10.37
C LEU A 104 18.80 3.92 -9.62
N ALA A 105 19.19 3.14 -8.60
CA ALA A 105 20.28 3.47 -7.67
C ALA A 105 21.66 3.64 -8.33
N ALA A 106 21.87 3.05 -9.50
CA ALA A 106 23.13 3.18 -10.25
C ALA A 106 23.34 4.59 -10.83
N THR A 107 22.29 5.41 -10.94
CA THR A 107 22.40 6.81 -11.39
C THR A 107 22.84 7.70 -10.23
N PRO A 108 24.03 8.36 -10.27
CA PRO A 108 24.45 9.26 -9.23
C PRO A 108 23.43 10.39 -9.02
N ARG A 109 23.13 10.71 -7.75
CA ARG A 109 22.16 11.78 -7.43
C ARG A 109 22.63 13.10 -8.04
N GLY A 110 21.72 13.77 -8.77
CA GLY A 110 21.97 15.06 -9.39
C GLY A 110 22.68 15.00 -10.75
N SER A 111 23.11 13.84 -11.23
CA SER A 111 23.73 13.65 -12.56
C SER A 111 22.73 13.31 -13.66
N GLY A 112 21.50 12.87 -13.31
CA GLY A 112 20.48 12.49 -14.29
C GLY A 112 20.10 13.67 -15.19
N ALA A 113 20.09 13.43 -16.50
CA ALA A 113 19.62 14.39 -17.50
C ALA A 113 18.09 14.56 -17.44
N TRP A 114 17.40 13.62 -16.81
CA TRP A 114 15.96 13.53 -16.76
C TRP A 114 15.40 13.49 -15.34
N LEU A 115 14.24 14.11 -15.13
CA LEU A 115 13.46 14.09 -13.90
C LEU A 115 12.18 13.29 -14.11
N LEU A 116 11.96 12.28 -13.28
CA LEU A 116 10.79 11.40 -13.33
C LEU A 116 9.77 11.78 -12.24
N GLU A 117 8.55 12.05 -12.65
CA GLU A 117 7.39 12.15 -11.79
C GLU A 117 6.43 11.01 -12.08
N ILE A 118 5.87 10.41 -11.02
CA ILE A 118 4.92 9.29 -11.12
C ILE A 118 3.66 9.63 -10.34
N ASP A 119 2.51 9.46 -10.97
CA ASP A 119 1.21 9.41 -10.33
C ASP A 119 0.75 7.96 -10.24
N LEU A 120 0.63 7.42 -9.03
CA LEU A 120 -0.05 6.15 -8.77
C LEU A 120 -1.56 6.40 -8.85
N LEU A 121 -2.24 5.83 -9.84
CA LEU A 121 -3.66 6.06 -10.07
C LEU A 121 -4.54 5.01 -9.39
N THR A 122 -4.14 3.74 -9.47
CA THR A 122 -4.81 2.61 -8.83
C THR A 122 -3.79 1.63 -8.25
N PHE A 123 -4.12 1.02 -7.11
CA PHE A 123 -3.37 -0.05 -6.50
C PHE A 123 -4.31 -0.80 -5.56
N GLU A 124 -5.05 -1.76 -6.09
CA GLU A 124 -6.13 -2.42 -5.39
C GLU A 124 -6.37 -3.86 -5.87
N GLN A 125 -6.96 -4.68 -5.00
CA GLN A 125 -7.54 -5.95 -5.43
C GLN A 125 -8.96 -5.72 -5.91
N VAL A 126 -9.29 -6.24 -7.09
CA VAL A 126 -10.60 -6.06 -7.73
C VAL A 126 -11.31 -7.40 -7.84
N PHE A 127 -12.47 -7.52 -7.22
CA PHE A 127 -13.34 -8.67 -7.31
C PHE A 127 -14.35 -8.49 -8.45
N GLU A 128 -14.26 -9.33 -9.46
CA GLU A 128 -15.25 -9.41 -10.56
C GLU A 128 -16.48 -10.19 -10.15
N SER A 129 -16.28 -11.25 -9.34
CA SER A 129 -17.30 -12.06 -8.67
C SER A 129 -16.81 -12.44 -7.26
N GLU A 130 -17.56 -13.27 -6.54
CA GLU A 130 -17.15 -13.72 -5.20
C GLU A 130 -15.88 -14.57 -5.20
N ASP A 131 -15.66 -15.31 -6.28
CA ASP A 131 -14.59 -16.30 -6.47
C ASP A 131 -13.51 -15.88 -7.46
N ARG A 132 -13.65 -14.70 -8.12
CA ARG A 132 -12.68 -14.19 -9.10
C ARG A 132 -12.20 -12.81 -8.71
N ALA A 133 -10.90 -12.72 -8.50
CA ALA A 133 -10.23 -11.48 -8.18
C ALA A 133 -8.96 -11.29 -9.01
N ARG A 134 -8.55 -10.03 -9.14
CA ARG A 134 -7.29 -9.64 -9.73
C ARG A 134 -6.61 -8.55 -8.89
N ALA A 135 -5.29 -8.53 -8.88
CA ALA A 135 -4.51 -7.40 -8.45
C ALA A 135 -4.34 -6.43 -9.62
N GLU A 136 -4.43 -5.15 -9.36
CA GLU A 136 -4.31 -4.10 -10.38
C GLU A 136 -3.47 -2.94 -9.88
N ILE A 137 -2.53 -2.49 -10.73
CA ILE A 137 -1.80 -1.24 -10.58
C ILE A 137 -1.92 -0.42 -11.86
N SER A 138 -2.05 0.89 -11.71
CA SER A 138 -1.98 1.84 -12.81
C SER A 138 -1.14 3.04 -12.42
N LEU A 139 -0.14 3.35 -13.25
CA LEU A 139 0.82 4.44 -13.07
C LEU A 139 0.76 5.37 -14.27
N ARG A 140 0.96 6.66 -14.03
CA ARG A 140 1.29 7.65 -15.06
C ARG A 140 2.67 8.19 -14.76
N ALA A 141 3.61 8.00 -15.68
CA ALA A 141 4.94 8.57 -15.60
C ALA A 141 5.04 9.81 -16.49
N SER A 142 5.70 10.85 -16.00
CA SER A 142 6.09 12.05 -16.73
C SER A 142 7.59 12.24 -16.58
N LEU A 143 8.30 12.27 -17.69
CA LEU A 143 9.74 12.39 -17.75
C LEU A 143 10.08 13.77 -18.32
N HIS A 144 10.75 14.61 -17.54
CA HIS A 144 11.10 15.99 -17.86
C HIS A 144 12.59 16.12 -18.07
N GLU A 145 13.00 16.68 -19.20
CA GLU A 145 14.39 17.01 -19.46
C GLU A 145 14.85 18.14 -18.54
N ARG A 146 15.99 17.97 -17.86
CA ARG A 146 16.54 19.00 -16.93
C ARG A 146 17.24 20.12 -17.64
N ARG A 147 17.84 19.84 -18.81
CA ARG A 147 18.62 20.78 -19.61
C ARG A 147 18.27 20.57 -21.07
N GLY A 148 18.12 21.63 -21.83
CA GLY A 148 17.75 21.55 -23.23
C GLY A 148 16.45 22.30 -23.53
N GLU A 149 15.66 21.80 -24.47
CA GLU A 149 14.41 22.43 -24.93
C GLU A 149 13.21 22.22 -24.00
N GLY A 150 13.40 21.58 -22.82
CA GLY A 150 12.33 21.30 -21.87
C GLY A 150 11.35 20.22 -22.33
N ARG A 151 11.85 19.22 -23.06
CA ARG A 151 11.06 18.10 -23.58
C ARG A 151 10.39 17.33 -22.43
N THR A 152 9.13 16.95 -22.64
CA THR A 152 8.37 16.13 -21.68
C THR A 152 7.81 14.92 -22.39
N LEU A 153 8.13 13.73 -21.89
CA LEU A 153 7.62 12.44 -22.33
C LEU A 153 6.64 11.89 -21.31
N ARG A 154 5.64 11.13 -21.77
CA ARG A 154 4.65 10.52 -20.87
C ARG A 154 4.41 9.06 -21.22
N ARG A 155 4.24 8.24 -20.18
CA ARG A 155 3.90 6.83 -20.30
C ARG A 155 2.81 6.49 -19.28
N ASN A 156 1.79 5.74 -19.71
CA ASN A 156 0.87 5.08 -18.81
C ASN A 156 1.25 3.60 -18.77
N VAL A 157 1.35 3.05 -17.55
CA VAL A 157 1.61 1.64 -17.30
C VAL A 157 0.41 1.10 -16.53
N ARG A 158 -0.15 -0.02 -16.96
CA ARG A 158 -1.23 -0.72 -16.27
C ARG A 158 -0.97 -2.21 -16.30
N VAL A 159 -0.82 -2.79 -15.11
CA VAL A 159 -0.61 -4.23 -14.94
C VAL A 159 -1.79 -4.82 -14.16
N VAL A 160 -2.24 -5.96 -14.64
CA VAL A 160 -3.37 -6.70 -14.07
C VAL A 160 -3.03 -8.18 -14.02
N GLN A 161 -3.17 -8.80 -12.85
CA GLN A 161 -2.90 -10.22 -12.65
C GLN A 161 -4.04 -10.89 -11.88
N SER A 162 -4.50 -12.05 -12.33
CA SER A 162 -5.47 -12.87 -11.58
C SER A 162 -4.84 -13.36 -10.29
N VAL A 163 -5.58 -13.25 -9.19
CA VAL A 163 -5.13 -13.63 -7.84
C VAL A 163 -6.24 -14.36 -7.09
N ASP A 164 -5.89 -14.97 -5.96
CA ASP A 164 -6.88 -15.55 -5.06
C ASP A 164 -7.90 -14.51 -4.60
N SER A 165 -9.14 -14.90 -4.43
CA SER A 165 -10.24 -14.05 -3.94
C SER A 165 -10.21 -13.80 -2.42
N GLU A 166 -9.11 -14.11 -1.75
CA GLU A 166 -8.86 -13.83 -0.35
C GLU A 166 -7.84 -12.71 -0.18
N VAL A 167 -7.66 -12.23 1.04
CA VAL A 167 -6.63 -11.21 1.36
C VAL A 167 -5.21 -11.65 0.97
N ARG A 168 -4.93 -12.96 0.98
CA ARG A 168 -3.65 -13.50 0.52
C ARG A 168 -3.38 -13.14 -0.94
N GLY A 169 -4.42 -13.16 -1.79
CA GLY A 169 -4.31 -12.70 -3.17
C GLY A 169 -3.91 -11.24 -3.31
N ALA A 170 -4.40 -10.36 -2.41
CA ALA A 170 -3.95 -8.96 -2.36
C ALA A 170 -2.50 -8.84 -1.91
N VAL A 171 -2.15 -9.52 -0.80
CA VAL A 171 -0.82 -9.42 -0.17
C VAL A 171 0.30 -9.95 -1.07
N SER A 172 0.04 -10.98 -1.89
CA SER A 172 1.02 -11.52 -2.84
C SER A 172 0.93 -10.88 -4.23
N GLY A 173 -0.28 -10.60 -4.70
CA GLY A 173 -0.50 -10.12 -6.08
C GLY A 173 -0.20 -8.65 -6.28
N LEU A 174 -0.50 -7.79 -5.29
CA LEU A 174 -0.21 -6.36 -5.42
C LEU A 174 1.30 -6.07 -5.51
N PRO A 175 2.19 -6.68 -4.70
CA PRO A 175 3.62 -6.58 -4.93
C PRO A 175 4.07 -7.10 -6.30
N ALA A 176 3.51 -8.21 -6.77
CA ALA A 176 3.86 -8.79 -8.07
C ALA A 176 3.54 -7.84 -9.24
N VAL A 177 2.33 -7.25 -9.26
CA VAL A 177 1.97 -6.26 -10.30
C VAL A 177 2.77 -4.96 -10.15
N ALA A 178 3.20 -4.60 -8.93
CA ALA A 178 4.09 -3.46 -8.70
C ALA A 178 5.46 -3.68 -9.33
N ASP A 179 6.05 -4.87 -9.13
CA ASP A 179 7.36 -5.23 -9.71
C ASP A 179 7.28 -5.25 -11.24
N GLU A 180 6.24 -5.83 -11.82
CA GLU A 180 6.03 -5.85 -13.26
C GLU A 180 5.87 -4.43 -13.83
N ALA A 181 5.08 -3.57 -13.17
CA ALA A 181 4.90 -2.19 -13.59
C ALA A 181 6.20 -1.37 -13.50
N ILE A 182 7.03 -1.60 -12.47
CA ILE A 182 8.34 -0.96 -12.35
C ILE A 182 9.28 -1.46 -13.45
N ASN A 183 9.28 -2.76 -13.77
CA ASN A 183 10.10 -3.32 -14.85
C ASN A 183 9.72 -2.74 -16.22
N GLU A 184 8.43 -2.63 -16.54
CA GLU A 184 7.96 -1.96 -17.76
C GLU A 184 8.39 -0.50 -17.81
N LEU A 185 8.28 0.21 -16.67
CA LEU A 185 8.69 1.60 -16.58
C LEU A 185 10.19 1.76 -16.80
N VAL A 186 11.03 0.95 -16.15
CA VAL A 186 12.50 0.98 -16.30
C VAL A 186 12.91 0.66 -17.73
N ALA A 187 12.27 -0.32 -18.38
CA ALA A 187 12.53 -0.64 -19.77
C ALA A 187 12.24 0.57 -20.70
N TRP A 188 11.10 1.23 -20.50
CA TRP A 188 10.78 2.45 -21.24
C TRP A 188 11.77 3.59 -20.97
N LEU A 189 12.18 3.79 -19.71
CA LEU A 189 13.17 4.81 -19.35
C LEU A 189 14.51 4.57 -20.07
N LYS A 190 14.98 3.31 -20.13
CA LYS A 190 16.19 2.93 -20.85
C LYS A 190 16.08 3.27 -22.35
N GLU A 191 14.97 2.89 -22.98
CA GLU A 191 14.71 3.18 -24.38
C GLU A 191 14.83 4.67 -24.69
N VAL A 192 14.07 5.52 -23.95
CA VAL A 192 14.00 6.95 -24.26
C VAL A 192 15.22 7.77 -23.82
N THR A 193 16.04 7.24 -22.90
CA THR A 193 17.27 7.94 -22.44
C THR A 193 18.54 7.45 -23.14
N SER A 194 18.46 6.38 -23.94
CA SER A 194 19.58 5.89 -24.78
C SER A 194 19.64 6.56 -26.16
N GLU A 195 18.57 7.26 -26.57
CA GLU A 195 18.48 7.95 -27.85
C GLU A 195 19.11 9.36 -27.84
N ASP A 196 19.52 9.85 -26.68
CA ASP A 196 20.17 11.16 -26.47
C ASP A 196 21.67 10.99 -26.16
#